data_60191524ea9f53663f6514e5ec230d5f
#
_entry.id   60191524ea9f53663f6514e5ec230d5f
#
_cell.length_a   1.000
_cell.length_b   1.000
_cell.length_c   1.000
_cell.angle_alpha   90.00
_cell.angle_beta   90.00
_cell.angle_gamma   90.00
#
_symmetry.space_group_name_H-M   'P 1'
#
loop_
_entity.id
_entity.type
_entity.pdbx_description
1 polymer ?
#
loop_
_entity_poly.entity_id
_entity_poly.type
_entity_poly.pdbx_seq_one_letter_code
_entity_poly.pdbx_strand_id
1 'polypeptide(L)'
;LKIFFDGGLRPGGMEYAVVMGGQARIVRDLGPGTSMTAEWLALIAATQAAHEAGLTDALLLGDAAAVVAQATGKIRVPPAHIAHFAEWSALPRPPRFRLRHIKRTQNLAGIALSRVHQGLPPL
;
A
#
# COMPACT_ATOMS: atom_id res chain seq x y z
N LEU A 1 3.29 -15.33 -1.68
CA LEU A 1 1.95 -14.75 -1.67
C LEU A 1 1.98 -13.32 -2.18
N LYS A 2 1.07 -12.97 -3.08
CA LYS A 2 0.91 -11.61 -3.58
C LYS A 2 0.07 -10.79 -2.60
N ILE A 3 0.54 -9.59 -2.28
CA ILE A 3 -0.17 -8.63 -1.45
C ILE A 3 -0.27 -7.33 -2.25
N PHE A 4 -1.50 -6.88 -2.51
CA PHE A 4 -1.75 -5.66 -3.26
C PHE A 4 -1.99 -4.51 -2.29
N PHE A 5 -1.50 -3.34 -2.61
CA PHE A 5 -1.74 -2.14 -1.80
C PHE A 5 -2.03 -0.94 -2.69
N ASP A 6 -2.88 -0.06 -2.22
CA ASP A 6 -3.23 1.18 -2.90
C ASP A 6 -3.68 2.21 -1.88
N GLY A 7 -3.27 3.46 -2.07
CA GLY A 7 -3.69 4.58 -1.25
C GLY A 7 -4.29 5.67 -2.10
N GLY A 8 -5.17 6.46 -1.54
CA GLY A 8 -5.83 7.53 -2.25
C GLY A 8 -6.26 8.65 -1.35
N LEU A 9 -6.64 9.77 -1.98
CA LEU A 9 -7.18 10.94 -1.29
C LEU A 9 -8.58 11.21 -1.81
N ARG A 10 -9.54 11.31 -0.88
CA ARG A 10 -10.94 11.63 -1.15
C ARG A 10 -11.30 12.91 -0.40
N PRO A 11 -12.44 13.56 -0.72
CA PRO A 11 -12.87 14.73 0.06
C PRO A 11 -12.93 14.50 1.57
N GLY A 12 -13.27 13.28 2.00
CA GLY A 12 -13.31 12.91 3.42
C GLY A 12 -11.95 12.59 4.03
N GLY A 13 -10.85 12.59 3.26
CA GLY A 13 -9.51 12.33 3.75
C GLY A 13 -8.79 11.21 3.02
N MET A 14 -7.63 10.87 3.54
CA MET A 14 -6.82 9.77 3.01
C MET A 14 -7.48 8.42 3.30
N GLU A 15 -7.21 7.46 2.43
CA GLU A 15 -7.66 6.10 2.57
C GLU A 15 -6.65 5.14 1.96
N TYR A 16 -6.73 3.86 2.34
CA TYR A 16 -5.94 2.83 1.67
C TYR A 16 -6.65 1.48 1.70
N ALA A 17 -6.19 0.58 0.86
CA ALA A 17 -6.61 -0.81 0.85
C ALA A 17 -5.40 -1.74 0.76
N VAL A 18 -5.53 -2.90 1.39
CA VAL A 18 -4.60 -4.01 1.28
C VAL A 18 -5.40 -5.25 0.94
N VAL A 19 -5.01 -5.96 -0.12
CA VAL A 19 -5.64 -7.21 -0.52
C VAL A 19 -4.64 -8.35 -0.37
N MET A 20 -4.98 -9.34 0.45
CA MET A 20 -4.12 -10.47 0.75
C MET A 20 -4.99 -11.73 0.92
N GLY A 21 -4.64 -12.81 0.22
CA GLY A 21 -5.36 -14.07 0.36
C GLY A 21 -6.85 -13.97 0.00
N GLY A 22 -7.20 -13.16 -0.98
CA GLY A 22 -8.59 -12.97 -1.41
C GLY A 22 -9.43 -12.10 -0.47
N GLN A 23 -8.81 -11.50 0.54
CA GLN A 23 -9.49 -10.62 1.49
C GLN A 23 -8.99 -9.18 1.34
N ALA A 24 -9.91 -8.23 1.35
CA ALA A 24 -9.61 -6.81 1.29
C ALA A 24 -9.78 -6.19 2.67
N ARG A 25 -8.76 -5.43 3.10
CA ARG A 25 -8.83 -4.56 4.27
C ARG A 25 -8.89 -3.13 3.77
N ILE A 26 -9.97 -2.44 4.09
CA ILE A 26 -10.21 -1.05 3.69
C ILE A 26 -10.12 -0.16 4.91
N VAL A 27 -9.31 0.89 4.84
CA VAL A 27 -9.20 1.90 5.89
C VAL A 27 -9.47 3.25 5.26
N ARG A 28 -10.43 4.00 5.79
CA ARG A 28 -10.89 5.27 5.23
C ARG A 28 -10.90 6.37 6.28
N ASP A 29 -11.09 7.60 5.82
CA ASP A 29 -11.27 8.77 6.70
C ASP A 29 -10.08 9.00 7.64
N LEU A 30 -8.87 8.88 7.10
CA LEU A 30 -7.63 9.05 7.85
C LEU A 30 -7.23 10.51 8.04
N GLY A 31 -8.08 11.44 7.62
CA GLY A 31 -7.80 12.87 7.72
C GLY A 31 -7.09 13.44 6.51
N PRO A 32 -6.79 14.75 6.54
CA PRO A 32 -6.19 15.43 5.40
C PRO A 32 -4.76 14.93 5.14
N GLY A 33 -4.35 15.03 3.89
CA GLY A 33 -3.00 14.64 3.48
C GLY A 33 -2.89 14.70 1.96
N THR A 34 -1.96 13.91 1.44
CA THR A 34 -1.72 13.83 -0.01
C THR A 34 -1.92 12.39 -0.49
N SER A 35 -2.12 12.24 -1.81
CA SER A 35 -2.18 10.91 -2.40
C SER A 35 -0.90 10.11 -2.15
N MET A 36 0.26 10.77 -2.22
CA MET A 36 1.54 10.09 -1.99
C MET A 36 1.68 9.64 -0.53
N THR A 37 1.25 10.44 0.44
CA THR A 37 1.22 10.01 1.84
C THR A 37 0.32 8.80 2.02
N ALA A 38 -0.87 8.81 1.42
CA ALA A 38 -1.79 7.68 1.48
C ALA A 38 -1.16 6.41 0.90
N GLU A 39 -0.41 6.52 -0.18
CA GLU A 39 0.30 5.39 -0.79
C GLU A 39 1.41 4.85 0.13
N TRP A 40 2.14 5.71 0.84
CA TRP A 40 3.10 5.28 1.85
C TRP A 40 2.42 4.55 2.99
N LEU A 41 1.27 5.04 3.47
CA LEU A 41 0.50 4.39 4.52
C LEU A 41 0.01 3.00 4.07
N ALA A 42 -0.39 2.88 2.81
CA ALA A 42 -0.78 1.60 2.24
C ALA A 42 0.39 0.60 2.21
N LEU A 43 1.57 1.05 1.79
CA LEU A 43 2.77 0.20 1.78
C LEU A 43 3.16 -0.25 3.18
N ILE A 44 3.10 0.65 4.16
CA ILE A 44 3.37 0.33 5.56
C ILE A 44 2.38 -0.74 6.05
N ALA A 45 1.09 -0.54 5.80
CA ALA A 45 0.05 -1.48 6.21
C ALA A 45 0.22 -2.86 5.55
N ALA A 46 0.57 -2.90 4.27
CA ALA A 46 0.80 -4.15 3.55
C ALA A 46 2.01 -4.91 4.10
N THR A 47 3.07 -4.20 4.47
CA THR A 47 4.27 -4.80 5.06
C THR A 47 3.96 -5.37 6.44
N GLN A 48 3.20 -4.63 7.25
CA GLN A 48 2.75 -5.11 8.57
C GLN A 48 1.87 -6.36 8.42
N ALA A 49 0.96 -6.37 7.46
CA ALA A 49 0.08 -7.51 7.20
C ALA A 49 0.88 -8.77 6.84
N ALA A 50 1.91 -8.62 6.02
CA ALA A 50 2.78 -9.74 5.65
C ALA A 50 3.50 -10.34 6.87
N HIS A 51 4.01 -9.49 7.75
CA HIS A 51 4.68 -9.94 8.95
C HIS A 51 3.69 -10.60 9.93
N GLU A 52 2.55 -9.98 10.19
CA GLU A 52 1.54 -10.49 11.12
C GLU A 52 0.97 -11.83 10.67
N ALA A 53 0.88 -12.06 9.35
CA ALA A 53 0.41 -13.33 8.81
C ALA A 53 1.47 -14.44 8.90
N GLY A 54 2.67 -14.16 9.36
CA GLY A 54 3.75 -15.14 9.49
C GLY A 54 4.25 -15.67 8.16
N LEU A 55 4.14 -14.88 7.08
CA LEU A 55 4.57 -15.33 5.76
C LEU A 55 6.09 -15.48 5.69
N THR A 56 6.54 -16.49 4.97
CA THR A 56 7.97 -16.66 4.67
C THR A 56 8.36 -15.98 3.36
N ASP A 57 7.41 -15.77 2.47
CA ASP A 57 7.59 -15.16 1.15
C ASP A 57 6.42 -14.22 0.88
N ALA A 58 6.70 -12.96 0.56
CA ALA A 58 5.69 -11.97 0.22
C ALA A 58 6.16 -11.12 -0.96
N LEU A 59 5.27 -10.93 -1.93
CA LEU A 59 5.44 -10.03 -3.05
C LEU A 59 4.41 -8.92 -2.95
N LEU A 60 4.86 -7.72 -2.61
CA LEU A 60 4.00 -6.55 -2.50
C LEU A 60 3.89 -5.86 -3.86
N LEU A 61 2.68 -5.55 -4.26
CA LEU A 61 2.36 -5.00 -5.58
C LEU A 61 1.54 -3.73 -5.43
N GLY A 62 2.04 -2.63 -5.98
CA GLY A 62 1.36 -1.34 -5.97
C GLY A 62 1.58 -0.57 -7.25
N ASP A 63 0.67 0.35 -7.56
CA ASP A 63 0.74 1.13 -8.80
C ASP A 63 1.26 2.55 -8.63
N ALA A 64 1.63 2.95 -7.42
CA ALA A 64 2.27 4.24 -7.16
C ALA A 64 3.76 4.15 -7.52
N ALA A 65 4.09 4.43 -8.77
CA ALA A 65 5.45 4.26 -9.29
C ALA A 65 6.49 5.03 -8.47
N ALA A 66 6.17 6.25 -8.04
CA ALA A 66 7.10 7.07 -7.26
C ALA A 66 7.40 6.44 -5.88
N VAL A 67 6.37 5.98 -5.19
CA VAL A 67 6.55 5.35 -3.87
C VAL A 67 7.35 4.06 -3.99
N VAL A 68 7.04 3.22 -4.97
CA VAL A 68 7.79 1.98 -5.20
C VAL A 68 9.26 2.29 -5.52
N ALA A 69 9.53 3.29 -6.37
CA ALA A 69 10.89 3.68 -6.73
C ALA A 69 11.65 4.25 -5.52
N GLN A 70 11.00 5.04 -4.67
CA GLN A 70 11.59 5.57 -3.45
C GLN A 70 11.93 4.44 -2.47
N ALA A 71 10.98 3.56 -2.23
CA ALA A 71 11.14 2.46 -1.27
C ALA A 71 12.24 1.48 -1.71
N THR A 72 12.38 1.22 -3.00
CA THR A 72 13.38 0.30 -3.54
C THR A 72 14.74 0.96 -3.82
N GLY A 73 14.90 2.25 -3.51
CA GLY A 73 16.16 2.97 -3.66
C GLY A 73 16.48 3.40 -5.07
N LYS A 74 15.54 3.32 -6.00
CA LYS A 74 15.76 3.72 -7.40
C LYS A 74 15.77 5.23 -7.57
N ILE A 75 15.03 5.96 -6.74
CA ILE A 75 15.02 7.41 -6.72
C ILE A 75 15.12 7.91 -5.28
N ARG A 76 15.49 9.19 -5.14
CA ARG A 76 15.62 9.82 -3.84
C ARG A 76 14.26 9.99 -3.17
N VAL A 77 14.20 9.77 -1.86
CA VAL A 77 13.01 10.03 -1.06
C VAL A 77 12.90 11.53 -0.80
N PRO A 78 11.79 12.19 -1.18
CA PRO A 78 11.59 13.60 -0.90
C PRO A 78 11.54 13.88 0.60
N PRO A 79 11.91 15.09 1.05
CA PRO A 79 11.87 15.44 2.47
C PRO A 79 10.54 15.15 3.14
N ALA A 80 9.42 15.38 2.45
CA ALA A 80 8.08 15.13 2.98
C ALA A 80 7.80 13.66 3.34
N HIS A 81 8.57 12.72 2.80
CA HIS A 81 8.35 11.27 2.99
C HIS A 81 9.51 10.53 3.64
N ILE A 82 10.53 11.26 4.12
CA ILE A 82 11.67 10.63 4.82
C ILE A 82 11.20 9.90 6.07
N ALA A 83 10.25 10.47 6.83
CA ALA A 83 9.72 9.83 8.03
C ALA A 83 8.96 8.54 7.68
N HIS A 84 8.18 8.55 6.61
CA HIS A 84 7.45 7.36 6.14
C HIS A 84 8.41 6.26 5.69
N PHE A 85 9.46 6.63 4.95
CA PHE A 85 10.49 5.69 4.53
C PHE A 85 11.22 5.08 5.73
N ALA A 86 11.55 5.88 6.74
CA ALA A 86 12.20 5.41 7.96
C ALA A 86 11.29 4.43 8.73
N GLU A 87 10.02 4.78 8.88
CA GLU A 87 9.05 3.90 9.54
C GLU A 87 8.94 2.57 8.81
N TRP A 88 8.76 2.61 7.49
CA TRP A 88 8.67 1.40 6.66
C TRP A 88 9.94 0.55 6.75
N SER A 89 11.11 1.17 6.68
CA SER A 89 12.40 0.47 6.72
C SER A 89 12.64 -0.25 8.05
N ALA A 90 12.07 0.26 9.15
CA ALA A 90 12.20 -0.32 10.47
C ALA A 90 11.23 -1.49 10.73
N LEU A 91 10.24 -1.69 9.86
CA LEU A 91 9.26 -2.76 10.06
C LEU A 91 9.88 -4.14 9.86
N PRO A 92 9.54 -5.10 10.71
CA PRO A 92 9.88 -6.49 10.45
C PRO A 92 9.11 -6.99 9.22
N ARG A 93 9.74 -7.89 8.48
CA ARG A 93 9.16 -8.40 7.24
C ARG A 93 9.56 -9.84 7.00
N PRO A 94 8.84 -10.56 6.12
CA PRO A 94 9.19 -11.94 5.78
C PRO A 94 10.62 -12.07 5.28
N PRO A 95 11.27 -13.22 5.47
CA PRO A 95 12.63 -13.46 4.99
C PRO A 95 12.79 -13.23 3.48
N ARG A 96 11.79 -13.61 2.68
CA ARG A 96 11.76 -13.31 1.25
C ARG A 96 10.69 -12.26 1.01
N PHE A 97 11.15 -11.04 0.85
CA PHE A 97 10.28 -9.88 0.69
C PHE A 97 10.66 -9.15 -0.60
N ARG A 98 9.66 -8.92 -1.46
CA ARG A 98 9.84 -8.21 -2.71
C ARG A 98 8.75 -7.15 -2.86
N LEU A 99 9.11 -6.04 -3.47
CA LEU A 99 8.21 -4.92 -3.75
C LEU A 99 8.34 -4.58 -5.24
N ARG A 100 7.22 -4.57 -5.96
CA ARG A 100 7.20 -4.30 -7.40
C ARG A 100 6.07 -3.36 -7.78
N HIS A 101 6.33 -2.58 -8.81
CA HIS A 101 5.33 -1.74 -9.46
C HIS A 101 4.50 -2.58 -10.42
N ILE A 102 3.17 -2.35 -10.42
CA ILE A 102 2.24 -2.94 -11.38
C ILE A 102 1.37 -1.84 -11.98
N LYS A 103 0.66 -2.16 -13.05
CA LYS A 103 -0.31 -1.24 -13.65
C LYS A 103 -1.54 -1.09 -12.76
N ARG A 104 -2.17 0.09 -12.82
CA ARG A 104 -3.40 0.36 -12.07
C ARG A 104 -4.50 -0.67 -12.34
N THR A 105 -4.66 -1.08 -13.60
CA THR A 105 -5.68 -2.07 -13.99
C THR A 105 -5.45 -3.47 -13.40
N GLN A 106 -4.26 -3.72 -12.90
CA GLN A 106 -3.89 -5.01 -12.29
C GLN A 106 -3.88 -4.96 -10.76
N ASN A 107 -4.12 -3.79 -10.17
CA ASN A 107 -4.02 -3.62 -8.72
C ASN A 107 -5.36 -3.92 -8.06
N LEU A 108 -5.47 -5.09 -7.44
CA LEU A 108 -6.70 -5.51 -6.75
C LEU A 108 -7.07 -4.57 -5.60
N ALA A 109 -6.11 -3.94 -4.95
CA ALA A 109 -6.39 -2.98 -3.88
C ALA A 109 -7.06 -1.71 -4.42
N GLY A 110 -6.61 -1.21 -5.57
CA GLY A 110 -7.24 -0.07 -6.23
C GLY A 110 -8.65 -0.40 -6.72
N ILE A 111 -8.84 -1.61 -7.25
CA ILE A 111 -10.14 -2.10 -7.66
C ILE A 111 -11.08 -2.18 -6.44
N ALA A 112 -10.58 -2.68 -5.31
CA ALA A 112 -11.37 -2.76 -4.08
C ALA A 112 -11.83 -1.37 -3.60
N LEU A 113 -10.95 -0.37 -3.60
CA LEU A 113 -11.31 1.00 -3.25
C LEU A 113 -12.37 1.56 -4.21
N SER A 114 -12.19 1.37 -5.52
CA SER A 114 -13.14 1.82 -6.52
C SER A 114 -14.53 1.21 -6.30
N ARG A 115 -14.59 -0.07 -5.99
CA ARG A 115 -15.86 -0.76 -5.70
C ARG A 115 -16.54 -0.19 -4.45
N VAL A 116 -15.78 0.05 -3.39
CA VAL A 116 -16.32 0.65 -2.16
C VAL A 116 -16.90 2.03 -2.43
N HIS A 117 -16.24 2.85 -3.26
CA HIS A 117 -16.77 4.16 -3.65
C HIS A 117 -18.08 4.07 -4.43
N GLN A 118 -18.32 2.95 -5.10
CA GLN A 118 -19.56 2.67 -5.82
C GLN A 118 -20.64 2.02 -4.94
N GLY A 119 -20.37 1.82 -3.66
CA GLY A 119 -21.29 1.13 -2.74
C GLY A 119 -21.32 -0.38 -2.91
N LEU A 120 -20.31 -0.95 -3.58
CA LEU A 120 -20.20 -2.38 -3.80
C LEU A 120 -19.27 -3.04 -2.77
N PRO A 121 -19.38 -4.36 -2.52
CA PRO A 121 -18.38 -5.06 -1.75
C PRO A 121 -17.00 -4.93 -2.39
N PRO A 122 -15.91 -4.84 -1.61
CA PRO A 122 -14.57 -4.62 -2.17
C PRO A 122 -14.06 -5.77 -3.04
N LEU A 123 -14.53 -6.96 -2.80
CA LEU A 123 -14.18 -8.13 -3.61
C LEU A 123 -15.41 -9.00 -3.92
#